data_77cffd60360f5ae049de304e4d968bba
#
_entry.id   77cffd60360f5ae049de304e4d968bba
#
_cell.length_a   1.000
_cell.length_b   1.000
_cell.length_c   1.000
_cell.angle_alpha   90.00
_cell.angle_beta   90.00
_cell.angle_gamma   90.00
#
_symmetry.space_group_name_H-M   'P 1'
#
loop_
_entity.id
_entity.type
_entity.pdbx_description
1 polymer ?
#
loop_
_entity_poly.entity_id
_entity_poly.type
_entity_poly.pdbx_seq_one_letter_code
_entity_poly.pdbx_strand_id
1 'polypeptide(L)'
;MTIEQCYSAIESNYEEVLGRFAGNKMLVEKFARKFLDDPSYQTLVDTMDKADYEEAFRAAHTLKGVCANLGFTQLFKVSSDLTEELRGGSPDEAKLPELLEKVSSEYKKTVDAINCVNE
;
A
#
# COMPACT_ATOMS: atom_id res chain seq x y z
N MET A 1 0.04 -13.85 -14.82
CA MET A 1 1.34 -13.15 -14.94
C MET A 1 2.32 -13.64 -13.87
N THR A 2 3.60 -13.40 -14.09
CA THR A 2 4.62 -13.71 -13.09
C THR A 2 4.68 -12.63 -12.02
N ILE A 3 5.37 -12.90 -10.90
CA ILE A 3 5.56 -11.88 -9.86
C ILE A 3 6.38 -10.71 -10.38
N GLU A 4 7.34 -10.95 -11.28
CA GLU A 4 8.13 -9.89 -11.92
C GLU A 4 7.22 -8.98 -12.75
N GLN A 5 6.29 -9.56 -13.50
CA GLN A 5 5.33 -8.81 -14.30
C GLN A 5 4.38 -8.02 -13.41
N CYS A 6 3.99 -8.57 -12.26
CA CYS A 6 3.17 -7.89 -11.28
C CYS A 6 3.85 -6.58 -10.83
N TYR A 7 5.11 -6.66 -10.43
CA TYR A 7 5.84 -5.48 -9.98
C TYR A 7 6.01 -4.46 -11.10
N SER A 8 6.25 -4.92 -12.32
CA SER A 8 6.33 -4.03 -13.48
C SER A 8 5.00 -3.31 -13.73
N ALA A 9 3.89 -4.04 -13.60
CA ALA A 9 2.55 -3.48 -13.84
C ALA A 9 2.20 -2.36 -12.85
N ILE A 10 2.74 -2.41 -11.63
CA ILE A 10 2.52 -1.38 -10.62
C ILE A 10 3.71 -0.41 -10.52
N GLU A 11 4.54 -0.37 -11.54
CA GLU A 11 5.68 0.55 -11.67
C GLU A 11 6.61 0.48 -10.46
N SER A 12 6.90 -0.73 -9.99
CA SER A 12 7.79 -0.98 -8.85
C SER A 12 9.01 -1.76 -9.28
N ASN A 13 10.09 -1.66 -8.49
CA ASN A 13 11.36 -2.28 -8.81
C ASN A 13 11.48 -3.65 -8.17
N TYR A 14 11.21 -4.69 -8.96
CA TYR A 14 11.26 -6.08 -8.49
C TYR A 14 12.66 -6.46 -7.96
N GLU A 15 13.73 -6.04 -8.65
CA GLU A 15 15.09 -6.41 -8.25
C GLU A 15 15.45 -5.90 -6.87
N GLU A 16 15.00 -4.69 -6.52
CA GLU A 16 15.21 -4.12 -5.20
C GLU A 16 14.52 -4.95 -4.12
N VAL A 17 13.27 -5.34 -4.37
CA VAL A 17 12.51 -6.16 -3.44
C VAL A 17 13.14 -7.54 -3.30
N LEU A 18 13.51 -8.15 -4.42
CA LEU A 18 14.16 -9.45 -4.44
C LEU A 18 15.43 -9.44 -3.57
N GLY A 19 16.20 -8.36 -3.63
CA GLY A 19 17.38 -8.20 -2.79
C GLY A 19 17.06 -8.19 -1.30
N ARG A 20 15.94 -7.61 -0.90
CA ARG A 20 15.50 -7.61 0.50
C ARG A 20 15.15 -9.00 1.01
N PHE A 21 14.77 -9.91 0.12
CA PHE A 21 14.43 -11.29 0.45
C PHE A 21 15.56 -12.25 0.07
N ALA A 22 16.80 -11.75 0.04
CA ALA A 22 17.99 -12.54 -0.23
C ALA A 22 17.94 -13.32 -1.55
N GLY A 23 17.30 -12.74 -2.55
CA GLY A 23 17.16 -13.35 -3.88
C GLY A 23 16.11 -14.46 -3.94
N ASN A 24 15.29 -14.62 -2.90
CA ASN A 24 14.31 -15.70 -2.85
C ASN A 24 12.98 -15.26 -3.45
N LYS A 25 12.77 -15.57 -4.72
CA LYS A 25 11.55 -15.25 -5.46
C LYS A 25 10.28 -15.77 -4.79
N MET A 26 10.34 -16.98 -4.23
CA MET A 26 9.17 -17.59 -3.59
C MET A 26 8.72 -16.82 -2.37
N LEU A 27 9.68 -16.24 -1.62
CA LEU A 27 9.35 -15.40 -0.48
C LEU A 27 8.72 -14.08 -0.91
N VAL A 28 9.22 -13.47 -1.97
CA VAL A 28 8.63 -12.24 -2.51
C VAL A 28 7.17 -12.51 -2.87
N GLU A 29 6.91 -13.58 -3.61
CA GLU A 29 5.55 -13.93 -4.02
C GLU A 29 4.66 -14.23 -2.82
N LYS A 30 5.15 -14.98 -1.84
CA LYS A 30 4.40 -15.31 -0.63
C LYS A 30 3.98 -14.06 0.13
N PHE A 31 4.90 -13.13 0.36
CA PHE A 31 4.60 -11.94 1.12
C PHE A 31 3.75 -10.95 0.32
N ALA A 32 3.93 -10.88 -1.00
CA ALA A 32 3.05 -10.09 -1.85
C ALA A 32 1.61 -10.61 -1.79
N ARG A 33 1.41 -11.93 -1.83
CA ARG A 33 0.08 -12.53 -1.70
C ARG A 33 -0.54 -12.30 -0.32
N LYS A 34 0.27 -12.28 0.74
CA LYS A 34 -0.22 -11.96 2.09
C LYS A 34 -0.77 -10.55 2.20
N PHE A 35 -0.33 -9.65 1.34
CA PHE A 35 -0.85 -8.30 1.31
C PHE A 35 -2.36 -8.27 1.05
N LEU A 36 -2.87 -9.26 0.31
CA LEU A 36 -4.31 -9.37 0.04
C LEU A 36 -5.14 -9.51 1.33
N ASP A 37 -4.54 -10.04 2.39
CA ASP A 37 -5.20 -10.24 3.68
C ASP A 37 -4.86 -9.16 4.70
N ASP A 38 -4.05 -8.18 4.32
CA ASP A 38 -3.63 -7.12 5.24
C ASP A 38 -4.81 -6.16 5.48
N PRO A 39 -5.19 -5.90 6.74
CA PRO A 39 -6.38 -5.11 7.04
C PRO A 39 -6.15 -3.60 7.03
N SER A 40 -4.91 -3.13 6.83
CA SER A 40 -4.57 -1.71 7.00
C SER A 40 -5.39 -0.78 6.11
N TYR A 41 -5.55 -1.14 4.84
CA TYR A 41 -6.31 -0.30 3.91
C TYR A 41 -7.79 -0.21 4.33
N GLN A 42 -8.42 -1.33 4.68
CA GLN A 42 -9.82 -1.32 5.08
C GLN A 42 -10.01 -0.53 6.38
N THR A 43 -9.08 -0.68 7.32
CA THR A 43 -9.10 0.09 8.56
C THR A 43 -8.97 1.59 8.26
N LEU A 44 -8.10 1.95 7.32
CA LEU A 44 -7.93 3.34 6.89
C LEU A 44 -9.26 3.89 6.34
N VAL A 45 -9.90 3.17 5.44
CA VAL A 45 -11.17 3.59 4.84
C VAL A 45 -12.24 3.76 5.92
N ASP A 46 -12.38 2.79 6.81
CA ASP A 46 -13.40 2.81 7.86
C ASP A 46 -13.19 3.96 8.84
N THR A 47 -11.95 4.21 9.27
CA THR A 47 -11.65 5.27 10.22
C THR A 47 -11.75 6.66 9.58
N MET A 48 -11.40 6.78 8.30
CA MET A 48 -11.61 8.02 7.54
C MET A 48 -13.09 8.35 7.43
N ASP A 49 -13.92 7.33 7.16
CA ASP A 49 -15.37 7.50 7.05
C ASP A 49 -15.98 8.01 8.37
N LYS A 50 -15.43 7.57 9.49
CA LYS A 50 -15.89 8.00 10.82
C LYS A 50 -15.23 9.30 11.30
N ALA A 51 -14.36 9.89 10.49
CA ALA A 51 -13.56 11.05 10.87
C ALA A 51 -12.72 10.79 12.13
N ASP A 52 -12.34 9.54 12.36
CA ASP A 52 -11.43 9.16 13.44
C ASP A 52 -10.00 9.28 12.92
N TYR A 53 -9.51 10.52 12.87
CA TYR A 53 -8.24 10.81 12.18
C TYR A 53 -7.02 10.32 12.95
N GLU A 54 -7.12 10.11 14.24
CA GLU A 54 -6.03 9.53 15.02
C GLU A 54 -5.81 8.05 14.61
N GLU A 55 -6.91 7.28 14.53
CA GLU A 55 -6.83 5.90 14.09
C GLU A 55 -6.54 5.78 12.59
N ALA A 56 -7.06 6.72 11.79
CA ALA A 56 -6.75 6.78 10.36
C ALA A 56 -5.26 7.01 10.14
N PHE A 57 -4.64 7.87 10.94
CA PHE A 57 -3.20 8.08 10.89
C PHE A 57 -2.44 6.77 11.13
N ARG A 58 -2.82 6.02 12.16
CA ARG A 58 -2.16 4.74 12.48
C ARG A 58 -2.30 3.74 11.34
N ALA A 59 -3.50 3.66 10.76
CA ALA A 59 -3.75 2.75 9.64
C ALA A 59 -2.94 3.14 8.39
N ALA A 60 -2.90 4.43 8.07
CA ALA A 60 -2.12 4.93 6.93
C ALA A 60 -0.61 4.68 7.14
N HIS A 61 -0.13 4.90 8.36
CA HIS A 61 1.26 4.68 8.72
C HIS A 61 1.63 3.19 8.58
N THR A 62 0.75 2.30 9.04
CA THR A 62 0.94 0.85 8.91
C THR A 62 0.96 0.44 7.45
N LEU A 63 0.01 0.93 6.65
CA LEU A 63 -0.05 0.64 5.22
C LEU A 63 1.23 1.09 4.52
N LYS A 64 1.68 2.29 4.81
CA LYS A 64 2.94 2.84 4.27
C LYS A 64 4.12 1.91 4.59
N GLY A 65 4.22 1.45 5.84
CA GLY A 65 5.29 0.55 6.27
C GLY A 65 5.26 -0.78 5.53
N VAL A 66 4.09 -1.38 5.37
CA VAL A 66 3.94 -2.63 4.61
C VAL A 66 4.37 -2.42 3.16
N CYS A 67 3.94 -1.33 2.54
CA CYS A 67 4.31 -1.02 1.15
C CYS A 67 5.81 -0.80 0.99
N ALA A 68 6.45 -0.17 1.98
CA ALA A 68 7.91 0.02 1.97
C ALA A 68 8.61 -1.34 1.95
N ASN A 69 8.19 -2.25 2.82
CA ASN A 69 8.80 -3.57 2.92
C ASN A 69 8.61 -4.41 1.66
N LEU A 70 7.45 -4.33 1.04
CA LEU A 70 7.13 -5.09 -0.16
C LEU A 70 7.53 -4.38 -1.46
N GLY A 71 8.04 -3.16 -1.37
CA GLY A 71 8.48 -2.40 -2.52
C GLY A 71 7.36 -1.95 -3.45
N PHE A 72 6.15 -1.74 -2.92
CA PHE A 72 5.03 -1.19 -3.69
C PHE A 72 5.19 0.32 -3.74
N THR A 73 6.04 0.80 -4.64
CA THR A 73 6.51 2.18 -4.68
C THR A 73 5.41 3.22 -4.82
N GLN A 74 4.48 3.00 -5.74
CA GLN A 74 3.43 4.00 -5.99
C GLN A 74 2.45 4.07 -4.81
N LEU A 75 2.03 2.91 -4.30
CA LEU A 75 1.15 2.87 -3.14
C LEU A 75 1.85 3.45 -1.90
N PHE A 76 3.15 3.23 -1.76
CA PHE A 76 3.94 3.82 -0.69
C PHE A 76 3.87 5.36 -0.74
N LYS A 77 4.09 5.94 -1.93
CA LYS A 77 4.10 7.41 -2.09
C LYS A 77 2.78 8.03 -1.66
N VAL A 78 1.67 7.51 -2.17
CA VAL A 78 0.37 8.09 -1.88
C VAL A 78 -0.06 7.83 -0.43
N SER A 79 0.32 6.68 0.13
CA SER A 79 0.07 6.37 1.55
C SER A 79 0.88 7.28 2.45
N SER A 80 2.11 7.60 2.06
CA SER A 80 2.98 8.52 2.79
C SER A 80 2.38 9.92 2.81
N ASP A 81 1.88 10.39 1.67
CA ASP A 81 1.27 11.73 1.58
C ASP A 81 0.05 11.85 2.49
N LEU A 82 -0.82 10.82 2.48
CA LEU A 82 -1.98 10.82 3.36
C LEU A 82 -1.57 10.72 4.83
N THR A 83 -0.57 9.91 5.14
CA THR A 83 -0.04 9.77 6.50
C THR A 83 0.41 11.13 7.04
N GLU A 84 1.14 11.90 6.23
CA GLU A 84 1.65 13.20 6.66
C GLU A 84 0.51 14.20 6.90
N GLU A 85 -0.52 14.18 6.05
CA GLU A 85 -1.68 15.06 6.25
C GLU A 85 -2.45 14.69 7.54
N LEU A 86 -2.51 13.41 7.87
CA LEU A 86 -3.22 12.94 9.08
C LEU A 86 -2.40 13.09 10.36
N ARG A 87 -1.10 13.37 10.24
CA ARG A 87 -0.23 13.48 11.40
C ARG A 87 -0.70 14.57 12.34
N GLY A 88 -0.80 14.23 13.62
CA GLY A 88 -1.24 15.20 14.65
C GLY A 88 -2.75 15.21 14.89
N GLY A 89 -3.53 14.50 14.10
CA GLY A 89 -4.97 14.31 14.33
C GLY A 89 -5.86 15.49 13.94
N SER A 90 -5.30 16.52 13.28
CA SER A 90 -6.06 17.70 12.86
C SER A 90 -5.76 18.04 11.41
N PRO A 91 -6.14 17.17 10.47
CA PRO A 91 -5.84 17.38 9.06
C PRO A 91 -6.68 18.49 8.45
N ASP A 92 -6.22 18.99 7.29
CA ASP A 92 -7.03 19.86 6.45
C ASP A 92 -8.03 18.96 5.70
N GLU A 93 -9.27 18.94 6.18
CA GLU A 93 -10.29 18.04 5.65
C GLU A 93 -10.58 18.26 4.17
N ALA A 94 -10.30 19.44 3.64
CA ALA A 94 -10.49 19.72 2.23
C ALA A 94 -9.54 18.93 1.34
N LYS A 95 -8.38 18.52 1.87
CA LYS A 95 -7.38 17.74 1.13
C LYS A 95 -7.62 16.24 1.17
N LEU A 96 -8.41 15.76 2.14
CA LEU A 96 -8.54 14.33 2.40
C LEU A 96 -9.18 13.53 1.28
N PRO A 97 -10.27 14.00 0.63
CA PRO A 97 -10.89 13.20 -0.45
C PRO A 97 -9.93 12.86 -1.58
N GLU A 98 -9.13 13.83 -2.03
CA GLU A 98 -8.16 13.60 -3.10
C GLU A 98 -7.04 12.67 -2.67
N LEU A 99 -6.51 12.88 -1.45
CA LEU A 99 -5.44 12.03 -0.92
C LEU A 99 -5.89 10.59 -0.75
N LEU A 100 -7.10 10.37 -0.23
CA LEU A 100 -7.64 9.02 -0.08
C LEU A 100 -7.93 8.39 -1.43
N GLU A 101 -8.43 9.15 -2.40
CA GLU A 101 -8.70 8.64 -3.75
C GLU A 101 -7.42 8.12 -4.40
N LYS A 102 -6.31 8.81 -4.23
CA LYS A 102 -5.03 8.37 -4.76
C LYS A 102 -4.57 7.05 -4.12
N VAL A 103 -4.76 6.92 -2.80
CA VAL A 103 -4.44 5.68 -2.09
C VAL A 103 -5.33 4.55 -2.61
N SER A 104 -6.64 4.80 -2.73
CA SER A 104 -7.60 3.79 -3.19
C SER A 104 -7.28 3.32 -4.60
N SER A 105 -6.94 4.24 -5.49
CA SER A 105 -6.58 3.92 -6.87
C SER A 105 -5.33 3.04 -6.95
N GLU A 106 -4.27 3.41 -6.24
CA GLU A 106 -3.03 2.63 -6.25
C GLU A 106 -3.20 1.30 -5.53
N TYR A 107 -4.01 1.27 -4.47
CA TYR A 107 -4.32 0.02 -3.76
C TYR A 107 -5.02 -0.96 -4.71
N LYS A 108 -6.04 -0.49 -5.43
CA LYS A 108 -6.77 -1.34 -6.37
C LYS A 108 -5.84 -1.89 -7.46
N LYS A 109 -4.99 -1.05 -8.04
CA LYS A 109 -4.02 -1.49 -9.05
C LYS A 109 -3.11 -2.57 -8.48
N THR A 110 -2.63 -2.39 -7.25
CA THR A 110 -1.73 -3.33 -6.59
C THR A 110 -2.41 -4.67 -6.35
N VAL A 111 -3.61 -4.65 -5.77
CA VAL A 111 -4.40 -5.86 -5.50
C VAL A 111 -4.73 -6.60 -6.79
N ASP A 112 -5.17 -5.86 -7.82
CA ASP A 112 -5.50 -6.47 -9.11
C ASP A 112 -4.27 -7.15 -9.73
N ALA A 113 -3.11 -6.51 -9.66
CA ALA A 113 -1.87 -7.07 -10.18
C ALA A 113 -1.46 -8.34 -9.43
N ILE A 114 -1.57 -8.33 -8.09
CA ILE A 114 -1.23 -9.51 -7.28
C ILE A 114 -2.18 -10.67 -7.62
N ASN A 115 -3.46 -10.38 -7.78
CA ASN A 115 -4.46 -11.40 -8.13
C ASN A 115 -4.22 -12.01 -9.52
N CYS A 116 -3.48 -11.35 -10.39
CA CYS A 116 -3.13 -11.87 -11.70
C CYS A 116 -1.89 -12.76 -11.68
N VAL A 117 -1.20 -12.87 -10.56
CA VAL A 117 -0.03 -13.74 -10.43
C VAL A 117 -0.51 -15.19 -10.33
N ASN A 118 -0.05 -16.03 -11.23
CA ASN A 118 -0.52 -17.43 -11.34
C ASN A 118 0.61 -18.44 -11.44
N GLU A 119 1.73 -18.12 -10.90
CA GLU A 119 2.93 -18.96 -10.91
C GLU A 119 2.87 -20.09 -9.91
#